data_3fc630a4d21f9fcd060ce49bd7925f29
#
_entry.id   3fc630a4d21f9fcd060ce49bd7925f29
#
_cell.length_a   1.000
_cell.length_b   1.000
_cell.length_c   1.000
_cell.angle_alpha   90.00
_cell.angle_beta   90.00
_cell.angle_gamma   90.00
#
_symmetry.space_group_name_H-M   'P 1'
#
loop_
_entity.id
_entity.type
_entity.pdbx_description
1 polymer ?
#
loop_
_entity_poly.entity_id
_entity_poly.type
_entity_poly.pdbx_seq_one_letter_code
_entity_poly.pdbx_strand_id
1 'polypeptide(L)'
;LAFMQGGFGYLGTSTERRDRSRIETLANVDVEAVWIFTRNREIDSLAQLQGLRFGIGPEGSGSRNVALKLLEQARVTGKDITLSRLTGSAAVQALRQNQLDAVLMVAPPESFAVQNMLGLPGIQLANLRKSAAITERNPFLESRLLPQGTLDTNLPPRDITMLTTSASLVAREALHPALKRLALAVAMEVHTGGGLFFRAGDFPSLRRIDFPTAPQARDTLIHGLPLVERVLPFWWAQVVERIVLLVLPVTLVALWLMRLIPRYMRWMV
;
A
#
# COMPACT_ATOMS: atom_id res chain seq x y z
N LEU A 1 -5.66 -7.01 -10.26
CA LEU A 1 -5.41 -6.96 -8.83
C LEU A 1 -3.90 -6.96 -8.59
N ALA A 2 -3.41 -6.05 -7.74
CA ALA A 2 -2.00 -5.96 -7.38
C ALA A 2 -1.83 -5.28 -6.01
N PHE A 3 -0.69 -5.54 -5.37
CA PHE A 3 -0.20 -4.68 -4.29
C PHE A 3 0.66 -3.57 -4.91
N MET A 4 0.52 -2.36 -4.39
CA MET A 4 1.21 -1.19 -4.88
C MET A 4 1.71 -0.35 -3.71
N GLN A 5 2.98 0.04 -3.76
CA GLN A 5 3.57 0.93 -2.77
C GLN A 5 2.96 2.33 -2.86
N GLY A 6 2.73 2.97 -1.73
CA GLY A 6 2.25 4.33 -1.66
C GLY A 6 3.19 5.34 -2.33
N GLY A 7 2.60 6.39 -2.88
CA GLY A 7 3.30 7.40 -3.68
C GLY A 7 3.28 7.15 -5.18
N PHE A 8 2.90 5.96 -5.62
CA PHE A 8 2.90 5.63 -7.05
C PHE A 8 1.91 6.49 -7.86
N GLY A 9 0.80 6.92 -7.24
CA GLY A 9 -0.17 7.84 -7.84
C GLY A 9 0.38 9.24 -8.10
N TYR A 10 1.35 9.68 -7.31
CA TYR A 10 1.98 11.01 -7.40
C TYR A 10 3.20 11.05 -8.32
N LEU A 11 3.74 9.89 -8.69
CA LEU A 11 4.98 9.75 -9.46
C LEU A 11 4.65 9.32 -10.90
N GLY A 12 5.41 9.83 -11.89
CA GLY A 12 5.32 9.40 -13.28
C GLY A 12 4.87 10.47 -14.28
N THR A 13 5.06 10.14 -15.55
CA THR A 13 4.74 11.00 -16.71
C THR A 13 3.22 11.14 -16.92
N SER A 14 2.82 12.11 -17.76
CA SER A 14 1.41 12.35 -18.10
C SER A 14 0.73 11.14 -18.78
N THR A 15 1.49 10.36 -19.55
CA THR A 15 1.01 9.15 -20.23
C THR A 15 0.76 8.02 -19.23
N GLU A 16 1.70 7.79 -18.32
CA GLU A 16 1.54 6.80 -17.23
C GLU A 16 0.39 7.17 -16.29
N ARG A 17 0.12 8.47 -16.09
CA ARG A 17 -1.05 8.92 -15.30
C ARG A 17 -2.38 8.59 -15.96
N ARG A 18 -2.48 8.59 -17.31
CA ARG A 18 -3.71 8.17 -18.03
C ARG A 18 -4.01 6.68 -17.86
N ASP A 19 -3.00 5.82 -17.92
CA ASP A 19 -3.19 4.39 -17.66
C ASP A 19 -3.56 4.11 -16.20
N ARG A 20 -3.08 4.93 -15.27
CA ARG A 20 -3.40 4.87 -13.85
C ARG A 20 -4.81 5.35 -13.51
N SER A 21 -5.46 6.16 -14.36
CA SER A 21 -6.86 6.59 -14.16
C SER A 21 -7.87 5.44 -14.18
N ARG A 22 -7.44 4.25 -14.64
CA ARG A 22 -8.24 3.01 -14.61
C ARG A 22 -7.93 2.11 -13.41
N ILE A 23 -7.16 2.61 -12.45
CA ILE A 23 -6.82 1.89 -11.21
C ILE A 23 -7.64 2.48 -10.07
N GLU A 24 -8.20 1.61 -9.24
CA GLU A 24 -8.91 1.96 -8.02
C GLU A 24 -8.24 1.31 -6.81
N THR A 25 -8.23 2.01 -5.68
CA THR A 25 -7.80 1.46 -4.40
C THR A 25 -8.94 0.67 -3.77
N LEU A 26 -8.64 -0.56 -3.36
CA LEU A 26 -9.52 -1.36 -2.52
C LEU A 26 -9.28 -1.05 -1.04
N ALA A 27 -8.03 -1.07 -0.61
CA ALA A 27 -7.63 -0.65 0.74
C ALA A 27 -6.12 -0.47 0.82
N ASN A 28 -5.66 0.31 1.79
CA ASN A 28 -4.31 0.14 2.34
C ASN A 28 -4.33 -1.06 3.28
N VAL A 29 -3.29 -1.87 3.22
CA VAL A 29 -3.20 -3.15 3.93
C VAL A 29 -2.00 -3.26 4.86
N ASP A 30 -1.01 -2.36 4.70
CA ASP A 30 0.20 -2.38 5.50
C ASP A 30 0.91 -1.01 5.49
N VAL A 31 1.92 -0.89 6.36
CA VAL A 31 2.87 0.23 6.40
C VAL A 31 4.27 -0.29 6.08
N GLU A 32 4.86 0.24 5.04
CA GLU A 32 6.24 -0.06 4.66
C GLU A 32 7.19 1.06 5.10
N ALA A 33 8.29 0.70 5.72
CA ALA A 33 9.30 1.67 6.13
C ALA A 33 10.27 1.98 4.99
N VAL A 34 10.66 3.25 4.91
CA VAL A 34 11.73 3.73 4.01
C VAL A 34 13.06 3.60 4.77
N TRP A 35 13.71 2.48 4.58
CA TRP A 35 15.01 2.19 5.18
C TRP A 35 16.11 2.89 4.40
N ILE A 36 16.93 3.69 5.09
CA ILE A 36 18.17 4.24 4.52
C ILE A 36 19.31 3.73 5.37
N PHE A 37 20.01 2.75 4.84
CA PHE A 37 21.20 2.15 5.46
C PHE A 37 22.46 2.83 4.93
N THR A 38 23.41 3.09 5.82
CA THR A 38 24.69 3.73 5.49
C THR A 38 25.84 2.96 6.11
N ARG A 39 26.98 2.97 5.45
CA ARG A 39 28.17 2.32 5.94
C ARG A 39 29.06 3.29 6.69
N ASN A 40 29.37 2.98 7.96
CA ASN A 40 30.30 3.74 8.83
C ASN A 40 30.05 5.26 8.85
N ARG A 41 28.79 5.69 8.62
CA ARG A 41 28.44 7.10 8.53
C ARG A 41 27.04 7.33 9.07
N GLU A 42 26.94 8.28 10.00
CA GLU A 42 25.64 8.77 10.44
C GLU A 42 25.09 9.78 9.44
N ILE A 43 23.84 9.61 9.07
CA ILE A 43 23.09 10.53 8.20
C ILE A 43 21.85 11.01 8.94
N ASP A 44 21.70 12.34 9.05
CA ASP A 44 20.53 12.99 9.63
C ASP A 44 19.81 13.92 8.62
N SER A 45 20.40 14.11 7.45
CA SER A 45 19.85 14.88 6.35
C SER A 45 20.11 14.20 5.01
N LEU A 46 19.13 14.23 4.13
CA LEU A 46 19.25 13.69 2.77
C LEU A 46 20.36 14.36 1.93
N ALA A 47 20.70 15.61 2.24
CA ALA A 47 21.81 16.31 1.55
C ALA A 47 23.18 15.64 1.79
N GLN A 48 23.34 14.91 2.89
CA GLN A 48 24.57 14.18 3.20
C GLN A 48 24.78 12.92 2.35
N LEU A 49 23.78 12.54 1.53
CA LEU A 49 23.92 11.50 0.52
C LEU A 49 24.76 11.94 -0.69
N GLN A 50 25.03 13.25 -0.81
CA GLN A 50 25.88 13.78 -1.87
C GLN A 50 27.29 13.13 -1.85
N GLY A 51 27.80 12.78 -3.02
CA GLY A 51 29.09 12.12 -3.21
C GLY A 51 29.10 10.61 -2.96
N LEU A 52 27.98 10.02 -2.51
CA LEU A 52 27.92 8.60 -2.18
C LEU A 52 27.51 7.72 -3.37
N ARG A 53 27.95 6.46 -3.34
CA ARG A 53 27.42 5.39 -4.19
C ARG A 53 26.16 4.84 -3.52
N PHE A 54 25.01 5.18 -4.09
CA PHE A 54 23.72 4.98 -3.45
C PHE A 54 22.85 3.96 -4.21
N GLY A 55 22.56 2.84 -3.58
CA GLY A 55 21.65 1.81 -4.09
C GLY A 55 20.20 2.22 -3.88
N ILE A 56 19.42 2.32 -4.96
CA ILE A 56 18.02 2.75 -4.93
C ILE A 56 17.06 1.78 -5.61
N GLY A 57 17.56 0.67 -6.12
CA GLY A 57 16.77 -0.34 -6.82
C GLY A 57 16.65 -0.13 -8.33
N PRO A 58 16.09 -1.11 -9.04
CA PRO A 58 15.93 -1.09 -10.48
C PRO A 58 14.88 -0.06 -10.93
N GLU A 59 14.88 0.25 -12.23
CA GLU A 59 13.86 1.11 -12.84
C GLU A 59 12.47 0.51 -12.66
N GLY A 60 11.49 1.37 -12.37
CA GLY A 60 10.11 0.97 -12.10
C GLY A 60 9.86 0.44 -10.68
N SER A 61 10.89 0.26 -9.83
CA SER A 61 10.67 -0.13 -8.44
C SER A 61 10.15 1.04 -7.58
N GLY A 62 9.30 0.72 -6.62
CA GLY A 62 8.79 1.70 -5.66
C GLY A 62 9.91 2.36 -4.86
N SER A 63 10.90 1.60 -4.38
CA SER A 63 12.08 2.13 -3.66
C SER A 63 12.82 3.19 -4.47
N ARG A 64 13.03 2.93 -5.78
CA ARG A 64 13.67 3.90 -6.68
C ARG A 64 12.86 5.18 -6.82
N ASN A 65 11.55 5.06 -6.97
CA ASN A 65 10.67 6.21 -7.10
C ASN A 65 10.71 7.10 -5.85
N VAL A 66 10.63 6.50 -4.67
CA VAL A 66 10.76 7.22 -3.39
C VAL A 66 12.14 7.85 -3.27
N ALA A 67 13.21 7.11 -3.56
CA ALA A 67 14.58 7.63 -3.48
C ALA A 67 14.80 8.85 -4.39
N LEU A 68 14.38 8.78 -5.65
CA LEU A 68 14.50 9.89 -6.60
C LEU A 68 13.73 11.12 -6.13
N LYS A 69 12.52 10.92 -5.56
CA LYS A 69 11.72 12.02 -5.03
C LYS A 69 12.37 12.68 -3.82
N LEU A 70 12.95 11.89 -2.92
CA LEU A 70 13.67 12.39 -1.76
C LEU A 70 14.95 13.16 -2.16
N LEU A 71 15.71 12.64 -3.14
CA LEU A 71 16.92 13.31 -3.67
C LEU A 71 16.56 14.62 -4.37
N GLU A 72 15.50 14.65 -5.19
CA GLU A 72 14.99 15.86 -5.82
C GLU A 72 14.67 16.93 -4.77
N GLN A 73 13.96 16.55 -3.72
CA GLN A 73 13.59 17.45 -2.65
C GLN A 73 14.81 17.97 -1.86
N ALA A 74 15.83 17.13 -1.71
CA ALA A 74 17.10 17.50 -1.07
C ALA A 74 18.03 18.32 -1.99
N ARG A 75 17.63 18.54 -3.26
CA ARG A 75 18.43 19.16 -4.30
C ARG A 75 19.76 18.43 -4.59
N VAL A 76 19.77 17.12 -4.36
CA VAL A 76 20.90 16.25 -4.73
C VAL A 76 20.65 15.74 -6.15
N THR A 77 21.45 16.18 -7.08
CA THR A 77 21.28 15.85 -8.50
C THR A 77 22.12 14.62 -8.89
N GLY A 78 21.81 14.01 -10.04
CA GLY A 78 22.58 12.86 -10.54
C GLY A 78 24.06 13.15 -10.82
N LYS A 79 24.50 14.41 -10.86
CA LYS A 79 25.94 14.81 -10.95
C LYS A 79 26.63 14.71 -9.60
N ASP A 80 25.86 14.81 -8.52
CA ASP A 80 26.36 14.87 -7.16
C ASP A 80 26.33 13.50 -6.45
N ILE A 81 25.78 12.47 -7.07
CA ILE A 81 25.59 11.15 -6.46
C ILE A 81 25.66 10.04 -7.52
N THR A 82 26.26 8.91 -7.18
CA THR A 82 26.32 7.74 -8.08
C THR A 82 25.16 6.79 -7.74
N LEU A 83 24.15 6.74 -8.60
CA LEU A 83 22.97 5.89 -8.38
C LEU A 83 23.20 4.47 -8.91
N SER A 84 22.89 3.47 -8.09
CA SER A 84 22.96 2.05 -8.43
C SER A 84 21.54 1.44 -8.46
N ARG A 85 21.36 0.44 -9.34
CA ARG A 85 20.12 -0.35 -9.45
C ARG A 85 20.01 -1.48 -8.43
N LEU A 86 21.05 -1.65 -7.59
CA LEU A 86 21.08 -2.73 -6.60
C LEU A 86 20.06 -2.51 -5.50
N THR A 87 19.40 -3.61 -5.09
CA THR A 87 18.46 -3.68 -3.98
C THR A 87 18.46 -5.11 -3.39
N GLY A 88 17.76 -5.32 -2.28
CA GLY A 88 17.65 -6.63 -1.65
C GLY A 88 19.01 -7.25 -1.32
N SER A 89 19.16 -8.55 -1.52
CA SER A 89 20.39 -9.28 -1.19
C SER A 89 21.61 -8.80 -1.96
N ALA A 90 21.44 -8.32 -3.20
CA ALA A 90 22.55 -7.78 -3.98
C ALA A 90 23.08 -6.47 -3.37
N ALA A 91 22.22 -5.62 -2.84
CA ALA A 91 22.61 -4.40 -2.15
C ALA A 91 23.31 -4.71 -0.81
N VAL A 92 22.85 -5.74 -0.06
CA VAL A 92 23.53 -6.24 1.15
C VAL A 92 24.97 -6.62 0.83
N GLN A 93 25.19 -7.41 -0.22
CA GLN A 93 26.51 -7.82 -0.65
C GLN A 93 27.39 -6.64 -1.07
N ALA A 94 26.84 -5.72 -1.85
CA ALA A 94 27.55 -4.55 -2.33
C ALA A 94 28.01 -3.62 -1.18
N LEU A 95 27.17 -3.45 -0.14
CA LEU A 95 27.57 -2.74 1.08
C LEU A 95 28.70 -3.47 1.82
N ARG A 96 28.60 -4.79 1.97
CA ARG A 96 29.67 -5.60 2.60
C ARG A 96 30.99 -5.47 1.87
N GLN A 97 30.97 -5.48 0.55
CA GLN A 97 32.16 -5.41 -0.32
C GLN A 97 32.64 -3.97 -0.56
N ASN A 98 32.07 -2.98 0.12
CA ASN A 98 32.41 -1.57 -0.07
C ASN A 98 32.20 -1.06 -1.52
N GLN A 99 31.24 -1.63 -2.22
CA GLN A 99 30.84 -1.20 -3.57
C GLN A 99 29.72 -0.14 -3.52
N LEU A 100 28.97 -0.10 -2.41
CA LEU A 100 27.99 0.94 -2.08
C LEU A 100 28.34 1.57 -0.73
N ASP A 101 27.99 2.84 -0.57
CA ASP A 101 28.15 3.61 0.66
C ASP A 101 26.81 3.74 1.40
N ALA A 102 25.70 3.74 0.66
CA ALA A 102 24.36 3.78 1.21
C ALA A 102 23.36 3.01 0.34
N VAL A 103 22.24 2.59 0.94
CA VAL A 103 21.13 1.92 0.25
C VAL A 103 19.81 2.44 0.78
N LEU A 104 18.87 2.76 -0.12
CA LEU A 104 17.47 2.96 0.23
C LEU A 104 16.66 1.76 -0.23
N MET A 105 15.82 1.26 0.65
CA MET A 105 14.80 0.27 0.32
C MET A 105 13.50 0.58 1.05
N VAL A 106 12.38 0.31 0.39
CA VAL A 106 11.06 0.37 0.99
C VAL A 106 10.59 -1.07 1.15
N ALA A 107 10.41 -1.48 2.39
CA ALA A 107 10.09 -2.86 2.72
C ALA A 107 9.50 -2.95 4.13
N PRO A 108 8.75 -4.02 4.44
CA PRO A 108 8.39 -4.33 5.82
C PRO A 108 9.65 -4.70 6.64
N PRO A 109 9.60 -4.46 7.97
CA PRO A 109 10.74 -4.74 8.87
C PRO A 109 11.19 -6.21 8.83
N GLU A 110 10.27 -7.14 8.60
CA GLU A 110 10.49 -8.58 8.58
C GLU A 110 11.17 -9.07 7.29
N SER A 111 11.35 -8.19 6.30
CA SER A 111 11.98 -8.61 5.04
C SER A 111 13.40 -9.07 5.24
N PHE A 112 13.78 -10.17 4.58
CA PHE A 112 15.10 -10.77 4.69
C PHE A 112 16.25 -9.77 4.40
N ALA A 113 16.05 -8.86 3.45
CA ALA A 113 17.06 -7.85 3.12
C ALA A 113 17.25 -6.83 4.25
N VAL A 114 16.17 -6.36 4.88
CA VAL A 114 16.21 -5.44 6.02
C VAL A 114 16.91 -6.11 7.20
N GLN A 115 16.49 -7.32 7.55
CA GLN A 115 17.09 -8.07 8.67
C GLN A 115 18.58 -8.30 8.47
N ASN A 116 19.02 -8.67 7.27
CA ASN A 116 20.45 -8.82 6.96
C ASN A 116 21.21 -7.50 7.05
N MET A 117 20.62 -6.38 6.60
CA MET A 117 21.26 -5.06 6.73
C MET A 117 21.46 -4.66 8.20
N LEU A 118 20.43 -4.87 9.02
CA LEU A 118 20.47 -4.58 10.46
C LEU A 118 21.55 -5.38 11.20
N GLY A 119 21.79 -6.61 10.76
CA GLY A 119 22.82 -7.49 11.33
C GLY A 119 24.26 -7.23 10.85
N LEU A 120 24.46 -6.31 9.88
CA LEU A 120 25.81 -6.06 9.34
C LEU A 120 26.62 -5.12 10.24
N PRO A 121 27.87 -5.49 10.60
CA PRO A 121 28.76 -4.59 11.32
C PRO A 121 29.05 -3.29 10.55
N GLY A 122 29.01 -2.16 11.25
CA GLY A 122 29.27 -0.85 10.66
C GLY A 122 28.15 -0.28 9.79
N ILE A 123 27.01 -0.98 9.68
CA ILE A 123 25.82 -0.41 9.04
C ILE A 123 24.99 0.36 10.07
N GLN A 124 24.56 1.53 9.67
CA GLN A 124 23.77 2.45 10.48
C GLN A 124 22.50 2.85 9.76
N LEU A 125 21.45 3.12 10.51
CA LEU A 125 20.20 3.70 10.00
C LEU A 125 20.30 5.24 9.99
N ALA A 126 19.88 5.84 8.89
CA ALA A 126 19.72 7.29 8.81
C ALA A 126 18.61 7.77 9.77
N ASN A 127 18.88 8.81 10.52
CA ASN A 127 17.93 9.45 11.44
C ASN A 127 17.51 10.80 10.89
N LEU A 128 16.41 10.87 10.17
CA LEU A 128 15.99 12.02 9.39
C LEU A 128 15.34 13.10 10.27
N ARG A 129 16.16 14.02 10.81
CA ARG A 129 15.68 15.12 11.70
C ARG A 129 14.61 16.02 11.07
N LYS A 130 14.62 16.17 9.74
CA LYS A 130 13.65 17.01 9.02
C LYS A 130 12.52 16.20 8.37
N SER A 131 12.21 15.03 8.89
CA SER A 131 11.17 14.14 8.36
C SER A 131 9.80 14.81 8.26
N ALA A 132 9.39 15.62 9.24
CA ALA A 132 8.14 16.37 9.19
C ALA A 132 8.06 17.31 7.97
N ALA A 133 9.13 18.05 7.66
CA ALA A 133 9.17 18.92 6.49
C ALA A 133 9.19 18.12 5.16
N ILE A 134 9.69 16.89 5.19
CA ILE A 134 9.65 15.98 4.04
C ILE A 134 8.20 15.50 3.79
N THR A 135 7.49 15.11 4.84
CA THR A 135 6.11 14.61 4.74
C THR A 135 5.12 15.69 4.30
N GLU A 136 5.29 16.93 4.74
CA GLU A 136 4.46 18.06 4.27
C GLU A 136 4.52 18.23 2.74
N ARG A 137 5.65 17.92 2.12
CA ARG A 137 5.84 18.03 0.66
C ARG A 137 5.50 16.74 -0.08
N ASN A 138 5.36 15.64 0.63
CA ASN A 138 5.07 14.31 0.08
C ASN A 138 3.95 13.65 0.89
N PRO A 139 2.68 13.93 0.56
CA PRO A 139 1.52 13.46 1.36
C PRO A 139 1.40 11.94 1.48
N PHE A 140 2.08 11.18 0.61
CA PHE A 140 2.13 9.72 0.65
C PHE A 140 3.15 9.18 1.66
N LEU A 141 4.00 10.03 2.25
CA LEU A 141 4.95 9.67 3.29
C LEU A 141 4.44 10.09 4.66
N GLU A 142 4.78 9.29 5.67
CA GLU A 142 4.60 9.63 7.08
C GLU A 142 5.94 9.63 7.80
N SER A 143 6.07 10.51 8.80
CA SER A 143 7.19 10.46 9.75
C SER A 143 6.82 9.57 10.92
N ARG A 144 7.64 8.59 11.21
CA ARG A 144 7.46 7.65 12.33
C ARG A 144 8.72 7.57 13.16
N LEU A 145 8.53 7.46 14.46
CA LEU A 145 9.60 7.15 15.41
C LEU A 145 9.74 5.63 15.50
N LEU A 146 10.96 5.17 15.32
CA LEU A 146 11.40 3.82 15.63
C LEU A 146 12.14 3.88 16.95
N PRO A 147 11.53 3.48 18.08
CA PRO A 147 12.16 3.58 19.40
C PRO A 147 13.39 2.67 19.52
N GLN A 148 14.31 3.06 20.39
CA GLN A 148 15.45 2.25 20.76
C GLN A 148 15.04 0.84 21.17
N GLY A 149 15.74 -0.18 20.70
CA GLY A 149 15.51 -1.57 21.08
C GLY A 149 14.23 -2.22 20.50
N THR A 150 13.56 -1.58 19.55
CA THR A 150 12.28 -2.10 19.00
C THR A 150 12.48 -3.27 18.05
N LEU A 151 13.61 -3.34 17.33
CA LEU A 151 13.89 -4.42 16.36
C LEU A 151 14.58 -5.61 17.01
N ASP A 152 15.43 -5.35 17.96
CA ASP A 152 16.14 -6.31 18.81
C ASP A 152 16.63 -5.56 20.05
N THR A 153 17.04 -6.23 21.11
CA THR A 153 17.44 -5.67 22.42
C THR A 153 18.37 -4.44 22.30
N ASN A 154 19.23 -4.42 21.27
CA ASN A 154 20.19 -3.36 21.01
C ASN A 154 19.97 -2.62 19.67
N LEU A 155 18.86 -2.88 18.97
CA LEU A 155 18.59 -2.31 17.65
C LEU A 155 17.21 -1.65 17.60
N PRO A 156 17.14 -0.41 17.12
CA PRO A 156 18.24 0.52 16.89
C PRO A 156 18.87 0.95 18.22
N PRO A 157 20.15 1.38 18.22
CA PRO A 157 20.86 1.78 19.45
C PRO A 157 20.35 3.08 20.07
N ARG A 158 19.49 3.78 19.40
CA ARG A 158 18.79 5.02 19.81
C ARG A 158 17.50 5.17 19.05
N ASP A 159 16.67 6.09 19.47
CA ASP A 159 15.46 6.48 18.72
C ASP A 159 15.84 7.00 17.33
N ILE A 160 15.17 6.45 16.31
CA ILE A 160 15.37 6.81 14.90
C ILE A 160 14.07 7.38 14.33
N THR A 161 14.15 8.58 13.79
CA THR A 161 13.05 9.15 13.01
C THR A 161 13.21 8.74 11.55
N MET A 162 12.23 8.03 11.04
CA MET A 162 12.23 7.50 9.69
C MET A 162 10.94 7.84 8.93
N LEU A 163 10.94 7.60 7.65
CA LEU A 163 9.76 7.75 6.80
C LEU A 163 9.10 6.40 6.60
N THR A 164 7.79 6.42 6.46
CA THR A 164 6.98 5.26 6.09
C THR A 164 6.03 5.62 4.96
N THR A 165 5.57 4.62 4.22
CA THR A 165 4.54 4.74 3.19
C THR A 165 3.55 3.59 3.34
N SER A 166 2.38 3.69 2.72
CA SER A 166 1.38 2.61 2.74
C SER A 166 1.66 1.57 1.66
N ALA A 167 1.28 0.33 1.92
CA ALA A 167 1.08 -0.68 0.89
C ALA A 167 -0.42 -0.77 0.59
N SER A 168 -0.79 -0.59 -0.67
CA SER A 168 -2.19 -0.53 -1.11
C SER A 168 -2.55 -1.74 -1.95
N LEU A 169 -3.70 -2.34 -1.68
CA LEU A 169 -4.34 -3.30 -2.56
C LEU A 169 -5.14 -2.52 -3.60
N VAL A 170 -4.78 -2.68 -4.88
CA VAL A 170 -5.39 -1.97 -5.99
C VAL A 170 -5.97 -2.92 -7.03
N ALA A 171 -6.98 -2.45 -7.76
CA ALA A 171 -7.62 -3.19 -8.83
C ALA A 171 -7.81 -2.31 -10.06
N ARG A 172 -7.96 -2.91 -11.23
CA ARG A 172 -8.46 -2.20 -12.40
C ARG A 172 -9.94 -1.88 -12.19
N GLU A 173 -10.37 -0.71 -12.64
CA GLU A 173 -11.78 -0.30 -12.62
C GLU A 173 -12.70 -1.35 -13.25
N ALA A 174 -12.27 -1.96 -14.38
CA ALA A 174 -13.00 -2.99 -15.10
C ALA A 174 -13.08 -4.35 -14.39
N LEU A 175 -12.40 -4.53 -13.24
CA LEU A 175 -12.49 -5.78 -12.48
C LEU A 175 -13.91 -5.95 -11.93
N HIS A 176 -14.46 -7.15 -12.08
CA HIS A 176 -15.83 -7.46 -11.62
C HIS A 176 -16.02 -7.10 -10.13
N PRO A 177 -17.13 -6.42 -9.76
CA PRO A 177 -17.38 -5.95 -8.39
C PRO A 177 -17.25 -7.03 -7.32
N ALA A 178 -17.74 -8.24 -7.60
CA ALA A 178 -17.65 -9.36 -6.68
C ALA A 178 -16.20 -9.80 -6.41
N LEU A 179 -15.31 -9.74 -7.42
CA LEU A 179 -13.89 -10.04 -7.22
C LEU A 179 -13.19 -8.97 -6.40
N LYS A 180 -13.60 -7.70 -6.52
CA LYS A 180 -13.11 -6.62 -5.66
C LYS A 180 -13.51 -6.86 -4.20
N ARG A 181 -14.79 -7.23 -3.95
CA ARG A 181 -15.27 -7.58 -2.60
C ARG A 181 -14.55 -8.80 -2.03
N LEU A 182 -14.37 -9.85 -2.84
CA LEU A 182 -13.65 -11.06 -2.41
C LEU A 182 -12.20 -10.74 -2.02
N ALA A 183 -11.49 -9.98 -2.85
CA ALA A 183 -10.12 -9.57 -2.56
C ALA A 183 -10.03 -8.74 -1.26
N LEU A 184 -11.01 -7.87 -1.05
CA LEU A 184 -11.08 -7.08 0.18
C LEU A 184 -11.43 -7.94 1.40
N ALA A 185 -12.33 -8.92 1.25
CA ALA A 185 -12.66 -9.88 2.31
C ALA A 185 -11.40 -10.65 2.77
N VAL A 186 -10.61 -11.15 1.82
CA VAL A 186 -9.32 -11.80 2.11
C VAL A 186 -8.35 -10.83 2.79
N ALA A 187 -8.28 -9.58 2.31
CA ALA A 187 -7.43 -8.57 2.95
C ALA A 187 -7.87 -8.28 4.40
N MET A 188 -9.17 -8.22 4.66
CA MET A 188 -9.73 -8.06 6.02
C MET A 188 -9.40 -9.24 6.93
N GLU A 189 -9.29 -10.45 6.40
CA GLU A 189 -8.92 -11.64 7.17
C GLU A 189 -7.41 -11.66 7.47
N VAL A 190 -6.57 -11.34 6.47
CA VAL A 190 -5.11 -11.49 6.56
C VAL A 190 -4.44 -10.30 7.25
N HIS A 191 -4.93 -9.07 7.03
CA HIS A 191 -4.25 -7.83 7.46
C HIS A 191 -4.89 -7.15 8.68
N THR A 192 -5.55 -7.89 9.57
CA THR A 192 -6.10 -7.36 10.82
C THR A 192 -5.09 -7.35 11.97
N GLY A 193 -3.97 -8.03 11.81
CA GLY A 193 -2.89 -8.07 12.79
C GLY A 193 -2.22 -6.71 12.99
N GLY A 194 -1.49 -6.56 14.10
CA GLY A 194 -0.62 -5.41 14.33
C GLY A 194 0.77 -5.61 13.71
N GLY A 195 1.49 -4.51 13.51
CA GLY A 195 2.86 -4.50 13.03
C GLY A 195 3.71 -3.47 13.77
N LEU A 196 4.94 -3.30 13.33
CA LEU A 196 5.90 -2.39 13.97
C LEU A 196 5.40 -0.93 14.01
N PHE A 197 4.68 -0.49 12.99
CA PHE A 197 4.26 0.89 12.81
C PHE A 197 2.74 1.11 12.92
N PHE A 198 1.96 0.08 13.21
CA PHE A 198 0.51 0.14 13.29
C PHE A 198 -0.04 -0.88 14.29
N ARG A 199 -1.24 -0.63 14.78
CA ARG A 199 -1.92 -1.51 15.74
C ARG A 199 -2.83 -2.49 15.02
N ALA A 200 -3.15 -3.58 15.71
CA ALA A 200 -4.19 -4.50 15.26
C ALA A 200 -5.51 -3.74 15.02
N GLY A 201 -6.13 -3.94 13.86
CA GLY A 201 -7.34 -3.27 13.44
C GLY A 201 -7.15 -1.92 12.73
N ASP A 202 -5.91 -1.41 12.59
CA ASP A 202 -5.64 -0.21 11.78
C ASP A 202 -5.81 -0.47 10.28
N PHE A 203 -5.68 -1.72 9.86
CA PHE A 203 -5.83 -2.18 8.48
C PHE A 203 -6.85 -3.32 8.36
N PRO A 204 -7.47 -3.47 7.18
CA PRO A 204 -7.43 -2.62 5.99
C PRO A 204 -8.07 -1.24 6.20
N SER A 205 -7.55 -0.20 5.55
CA SER A 205 -8.04 1.17 5.71
C SER A 205 -8.09 1.96 4.40
N LEU A 206 -8.85 3.07 4.39
CA LEU A 206 -8.91 4.02 3.26
C LEU A 206 -8.22 5.35 3.59
N ARG A 207 -7.28 5.34 4.51
CA ARG A 207 -6.52 6.55 4.86
C ARG A 207 -5.39 6.75 3.85
N ARG A 208 -5.20 7.99 3.36
CA ARG A 208 -4.09 8.38 2.46
C ARG A 208 -3.93 7.46 1.26
N ILE A 209 -4.99 7.30 0.52
CA ILE A 209 -5.02 6.52 -0.70
C ILE A 209 -4.48 7.33 -1.88
N ASP A 210 -3.77 6.66 -2.79
CA ASP A 210 -3.16 7.27 -3.98
C ASP A 210 -4.11 7.35 -5.18
N PHE A 211 -5.08 6.44 -5.25
CA PHE A 211 -6.03 6.31 -6.35
C PHE A 211 -7.47 6.41 -5.84
N PRO A 212 -8.44 6.73 -6.71
CA PRO A 212 -9.85 6.72 -6.33
C PRO A 212 -10.24 5.42 -5.64
N THR A 213 -11.06 5.52 -4.61
CA THR A 213 -11.57 4.33 -3.91
C THR A 213 -12.61 3.62 -4.75
N ALA A 214 -12.51 2.31 -4.92
CA ALA A 214 -13.56 1.50 -5.49
C ALA A 214 -14.85 1.63 -4.65
N PRO A 215 -16.04 1.89 -5.26
CA PRO A 215 -17.29 2.02 -4.51
C PRO A 215 -17.57 0.81 -3.61
N GLN A 216 -17.31 -0.40 -4.13
CA GLN A 216 -17.48 -1.66 -3.39
C GLN A 216 -16.58 -1.74 -2.16
N ALA A 217 -15.37 -1.21 -2.25
CA ALA A 217 -14.43 -1.23 -1.15
C ALA A 217 -14.88 -0.31 -0.01
N ARG A 218 -15.33 0.89 -0.35
CA ARG A 218 -15.88 1.83 0.63
C ARG A 218 -17.06 1.25 1.36
N ASP A 219 -18.01 0.68 0.61
CA ASP A 219 -19.22 0.07 1.17
C ASP A 219 -18.87 -1.11 2.10
N THR A 220 -18.01 -2.01 1.64
CA THR A 220 -17.61 -3.19 2.43
C THR A 220 -16.85 -2.83 3.70
N LEU A 221 -15.98 -1.81 3.67
CA LEU A 221 -15.22 -1.38 4.86
C LEU A 221 -16.09 -0.66 5.90
N ILE A 222 -17.16 0.03 5.46
CA ILE A 222 -18.08 0.75 6.36
C ILE A 222 -19.17 -0.17 6.92
N HIS A 223 -19.79 -0.97 6.06
CA HIS A 223 -20.98 -1.77 6.42
C HIS A 223 -20.67 -3.26 6.60
N GLY A 224 -19.46 -3.69 6.25
CA GLY A 224 -19.07 -5.10 6.21
C GLY A 224 -19.53 -5.79 4.93
N LEU A 225 -19.23 -7.09 4.85
CA LEU A 225 -19.69 -7.94 3.74
C LEU A 225 -21.20 -8.09 3.77
N PRO A 226 -21.88 -8.13 2.61
CA PRO A 226 -23.28 -8.47 2.50
C PRO A 226 -23.60 -9.77 3.24
N LEU A 227 -24.77 -9.85 3.89
CA LEU A 227 -25.17 -11.03 4.65
C LEU A 227 -25.07 -12.33 3.86
N VAL A 228 -25.41 -12.27 2.58
CA VAL A 228 -25.36 -13.42 1.67
C VAL A 228 -23.92 -13.92 1.49
N GLU A 229 -22.94 -12.99 1.36
CA GLU A 229 -21.52 -13.33 1.21
C GLU A 229 -20.84 -13.77 2.53
N ARG A 230 -21.48 -13.52 3.68
CA ARG A 230 -21.02 -14.03 4.99
C ARG A 230 -21.42 -15.48 5.24
N VAL A 231 -22.55 -15.94 4.71
CA VAL A 231 -23.15 -17.23 5.03
C VAL A 231 -22.91 -18.25 3.90
N LEU A 232 -22.88 -17.80 2.65
CA LEU A 232 -22.75 -18.65 1.48
C LEU A 232 -21.35 -18.53 0.85
N PRO A 233 -20.81 -19.64 0.32
CA PRO A 233 -19.63 -19.59 -0.52
C PRO A 233 -19.82 -18.60 -1.68
N PHE A 234 -18.74 -17.93 -2.08
CA PHE A 234 -18.73 -16.89 -3.11
C PHE A 234 -19.59 -17.18 -4.35
N TRP A 235 -19.52 -18.41 -4.88
CA TRP A 235 -20.29 -18.81 -6.06
C TRP A 235 -21.80 -18.77 -5.83
N TRP A 236 -22.27 -19.29 -4.69
CA TRP A 236 -23.68 -19.30 -4.32
C TRP A 236 -24.20 -17.91 -4.00
N ALA A 237 -23.40 -17.08 -3.35
CA ALA A 237 -23.77 -15.71 -3.06
C ALA A 237 -24.09 -14.92 -4.33
N GLN A 238 -23.27 -15.07 -5.38
CA GLN A 238 -23.50 -14.42 -6.68
C GLN A 238 -24.76 -14.93 -7.40
N VAL A 239 -25.03 -16.22 -7.30
CA VAL A 239 -26.25 -16.85 -7.89
C VAL A 239 -27.49 -16.33 -7.16
N VAL A 240 -27.48 -16.31 -5.83
CA VAL A 240 -28.60 -15.83 -5.02
C VAL A 240 -28.88 -14.35 -5.28
N GLU A 241 -27.86 -13.51 -5.35
CA GLU A 241 -28.00 -12.07 -5.66
C GLU A 241 -28.71 -11.87 -7.02
N ARG A 242 -28.31 -12.62 -8.05
CA ARG A 242 -28.94 -12.55 -9.37
C ARG A 242 -30.38 -13.08 -9.37
N ILE A 243 -30.63 -14.18 -8.67
CA ILE A 243 -31.98 -14.78 -8.56
C ILE A 243 -32.91 -13.79 -7.85
N VAL A 244 -32.50 -13.20 -6.73
CA VAL A 244 -33.31 -12.22 -6.00
C VAL A 244 -33.63 -10.99 -6.86
N LEU A 245 -32.62 -10.46 -7.56
CA LEU A 245 -32.80 -9.32 -8.48
C LEU A 245 -33.79 -9.59 -9.62
N LEU A 246 -33.88 -10.84 -10.09
CA LEU A 246 -34.73 -11.21 -11.20
C LEU A 246 -36.10 -11.70 -10.73
N VAL A 247 -36.15 -12.52 -9.70
CA VAL A 247 -37.38 -13.16 -9.21
C VAL A 247 -38.26 -12.16 -8.43
N LEU A 248 -37.65 -11.28 -7.62
CA LEU A 248 -38.42 -10.34 -6.79
C LEU A 248 -39.31 -9.39 -7.62
N PRO A 249 -38.82 -8.69 -8.67
CA PRO A 249 -39.68 -7.84 -9.49
C PRO A 249 -40.74 -8.65 -10.26
N VAL A 250 -40.36 -9.83 -10.76
CA VAL A 250 -41.32 -10.70 -11.49
C VAL A 250 -42.43 -11.16 -10.57
N THR A 251 -42.13 -11.58 -9.33
CA THR A 251 -43.15 -11.98 -8.36
C THR A 251 -44.03 -10.81 -7.93
N LEU A 252 -43.47 -9.62 -7.74
CA LEU A 252 -44.26 -8.42 -7.42
C LEU A 252 -45.21 -8.06 -8.54
N VAL A 253 -44.76 -8.12 -9.79
CA VAL A 253 -45.62 -7.86 -10.98
C VAL A 253 -46.70 -8.95 -11.10
N ALA A 254 -46.36 -10.21 -10.90
CA ALA A 254 -47.36 -11.32 -10.92
C ALA A 254 -48.41 -11.15 -9.83
N LEU A 255 -48.02 -10.83 -8.60
CA LEU A 255 -48.94 -10.55 -7.51
C LEU A 255 -49.85 -9.33 -7.79
N TRP A 256 -49.31 -8.29 -8.43
CA TRP A 256 -50.05 -7.13 -8.83
C TRP A 256 -51.07 -7.49 -9.92
N LEU A 257 -50.69 -8.26 -10.94
CA LEU A 257 -51.59 -8.75 -11.97
C LEU A 257 -52.67 -9.68 -11.41
N MET A 258 -52.34 -10.56 -10.48
CA MET A 258 -53.35 -11.40 -9.82
C MET A 258 -54.40 -10.59 -9.04
N ARG A 259 -54.02 -9.42 -8.47
CA ARG A 259 -54.99 -8.52 -7.83
C ARG A 259 -55.91 -7.81 -8.82
N LEU A 260 -55.49 -7.66 -10.06
CA LEU A 260 -56.33 -7.02 -11.11
C LEU A 260 -57.35 -8.00 -11.73
N ILE A 261 -56.99 -9.29 -11.83
CA ILE A 261 -57.84 -10.34 -12.42
C ILE A 261 -59.23 -10.45 -11.73
N PRO A 262 -59.35 -10.49 -10.39
CA PRO A 262 -60.68 -10.56 -9.75
C PRO A 262 -61.55 -9.32 -9.97
N ARG A 263 -60.96 -8.17 -10.21
CA ARG A 263 -61.68 -6.95 -10.54
C ARG A 263 -62.23 -6.96 -11.94
N TYR A 264 -61.51 -7.55 -12.90
CA TYR A 264 -61.97 -7.69 -14.28
C TYR A 264 -63.09 -8.72 -14.42
N MET A 265 -63.01 -9.84 -13.72
CA MET A 265 -64.05 -10.88 -13.72
C MET A 265 -65.36 -10.42 -13.06
N ARG A 266 -65.31 -9.46 -12.10
CA ARG A 266 -66.50 -8.88 -11.49
C ARG A 266 -67.27 -7.90 -12.42
N TRP A 267 -66.68 -7.48 -13.53
CA TRP A 267 -67.28 -6.61 -14.51
C TRP A 267 -67.90 -7.38 -15.69
N MET A 268 -67.66 -8.67 -15.80
CA MET A 268 -68.20 -9.50 -16.86
C MET A 268 -69.33 -10.48 -16.39
N VAL A 269 -69.76 -10.39 -15.16
CA VAL A 269 -70.98 -10.98 -14.60
C VAL A 269 -71.89 -9.86 -14.12
#